data_a24d4521e66cb79d3dbdabbd5919d655
#
_entry.id   a24d4521e66cb79d3dbdabbd5919d655
#
_cell.length_a   1.000
_cell.length_b   1.000
_cell.length_c   1.000
_cell.angle_alpha   90.00
_cell.angle_beta   90.00
_cell.angle_gamma   90.00
#
_symmetry.space_group_name_H-M   'P 1'
#
loop_
_entity.id
_entity.type
_entity.pdbx_description
1 polymer ?
#
loop_
_entity_poly.entity_id
_entity_poly.type
_entity_poly.pdbx_seq_one_letter_code
_entity_poly.pdbx_strand_id
1 'polypeptide(L)'
;MPSLDDLRKRISSVKSTQKITKAMKMVAAAKLRKAQENAEKGRPYSEKMKNIINNLANSIIEKETAPKLIAGTGQDKTYLCVLMTADRGLCGGFNTNICRLAKTNFQKIIKEGKTLKIITVGTKGLDQIKRDYGKYVIQKLSFKERKKISFQEAEEVGKIILDLFHKNEFDKCILFYNNFKNVITQIP
;
A
#
# COMPACT_ATOMS: atom_id res chain seq x y z
N MET A 1 28.79 -6.71 -43.81
CA MET A 1 27.36 -7.11 -43.85
C MET A 1 27.19 -8.34 -42.96
N PRO A 2 26.15 -8.46 -42.15
CA PRO A 2 25.90 -9.65 -41.35
C PRO A 2 25.72 -10.87 -42.28
N SER A 3 26.30 -12.01 -41.87
CA SER A 3 26.18 -13.26 -42.63
C SER A 3 24.75 -13.81 -42.58
N LEU A 4 24.38 -14.67 -43.52
CA LEU A 4 23.08 -15.35 -43.54
C LEU A 4 22.86 -16.16 -42.22
N ASP A 5 23.92 -16.70 -41.66
CA ASP A 5 23.87 -17.44 -40.37
C ASP A 5 23.61 -16.49 -39.20
N ASP A 6 24.17 -15.29 -39.20
CA ASP A 6 23.89 -14.30 -38.15
C ASP A 6 22.41 -13.84 -38.20
N LEU A 7 21.86 -13.69 -39.40
CA LEU A 7 20.44 -13.34 -39.56
C LEU A 7 19.53 -14.49 -39.11
N ARG A 8 19.86 -15.73 -39.43
CA ARG A 8 19.09 -16.92 -38.93
C ARG A 8 19.12 -17.03 -37.42
N LYS A 9 20.28 -16.83 -36.78
CA LYS A 9 20.45 -16.82 -35.32
C LYS A 9 19.61 -15.70 -34.69
N ARG A 10 19.64 -14.49 -35.25
CA ARG A 10 18.81 -13.36 -34.79
C ARG A 10 17.32 -13.67 -34.88
N ILE A 11 16.85 -14.19 -36.01
CA ILE A 11 15.44 -14.59 -36.18
C ILE A 11 15.04 -15.63 -35.15
N SER A 12 15.86 -16.66 -34.92
CA SER A 12 15.60 -17.69 -33.92
C SER A 12 15.52 -17.11 -32.51
N SER A 13 16.45 -16.23 -32.13
CA SER A 13 16.49 -15.54 -30.85
C SER A 13 15.26 -14.67 -30.62
N VAL A 14 14.86 -13.88 -31.62
CA VAL A 14 13.66 -13.03 -31.55
C VAL A 14 12.38 -13.87 -31.43
N LYS A 15 12.27 -14.95 -32.21
CA LYS A 15 11.13 -15.88 -32.11
C LYS A 15 11.05 -16.52 -30.72
N SER A 16 12.18 -16.88 -30.11
CA SER A 16 12.22 -17.42 -28.74
C SER A 16 11.77 -16.37 -27.73
N THR A 17 12.29 -15.16 -27.82
CA THR A 17 11.90 -14.03 -26.96
C THR A 17 10.41 -13.70 -27.10
N GLN A 18 9.86 -13.75 -28.30
CA GLN A 18 8.43 -13.56 -28.57
C GLN A 18 7.57 -14.62 -27.87
N LYS A 19 7.99 -15.90 -27.92
CA LYS A 19 7.28 -16.99 -27.22
C LYS A 19 7.28 -16.78 -25.70
N ILE A 20 8.43 -16.41 -25.16
CA ILE A 20 8.58 -16.14 -23.72
C ILE A 20 7.71 -14.97 -23.28
N THR A 21 7.75 -13.84 -24.01
CA THR A 21 6.95 -12.67 -23.68
C THR A 21 5.45 -12.92 -23.81
N LYS A 22 5.04 -13.72 -24.80
CA LYS A 22 3.64 -14.15 -24.92
C LYS A 22 3.19 -14.99 -23.73
N ALA A 23 4.02 -15.94 -23.28
CA ALA A 23 3.74 -16.73 -22.08
C ALA A 23 3.67 -15.85 -20.80
N MET A 24 4.62 -14.92 -20.64
CA MET A 24 4.60 -13.97 -19.51
C MET A 24 3.34 -13.10 -19.51
N LYS A 25 2.88 -12.64 -20.69
CA LYS A 25 1.62 -11.89 -20.82
C LYS A 25 0.41 -12.69 -20.36
N MET A 26 0.33 -13.98 -20.74
CA MET A 26 -0.78 -14.85 -20.30
C MET A 26 -0.78 -15.06 -18.78
N VAL A 27 0.40 -15.31 -18.19
CA VAL A 27 0.53 -15.47 -16.72
C VAL A 27 0.16 -14.18 -15.99
N ALA A 28 0.62 -13.02 -16.50
CA ALA A 28 0.28 -11.72 -15.93
C ALA A 28 -1.23 -11.43 -15.99
N ALA A 29 -1.87 -11.73 -17.14
CA ALA A 29 -3.31 -11.55 -17.29
C ALA A 29 -4.12 -12.44 -16.30
N ALA A 30 -3.72 -13.70 -16.11
CA ALA A 30 -4.37 -14.60 -15.15
C ALA A 30 -4.23 -14.10 -13.70
N LYS A 31 -3.03 -13.59 -13.32
CA LYS A 31 -2.79 -12.99 -12.00
C LYS A 31 -3.61 -11.72 -11.79
N LEU A 32 -3.67 -10.86 -12.81
CA LEU A 32 -4.46 -9.64 -12.77
C LEU A 32 -5.93 -9.93 -12.57
N ARG A 33 -6.50 -10.84 -13.36
CA ARG A 33 -7.91 -11.24 -13.23
C ARG A 33 -8.22 -11.74 -11.81
N LYS A 34 -7.38 -12.61 -11.27
CA LYS A 34 -7.56 -13.12 -9.89
C LYS A 34 -7.48 -12.03 -8.84
N ALA A 35 -6.56 -11.06 -9.00
CA ALA A 35 -6.43 -9.93 -8.08
C ALA A 35 -7.67 -9.02 -8.16
N GLN A 36 -8.17 -8.76 -9.37
CA GLN A 36 -9.38 -7.98 -9.59
C GLN A 36 -10.61 -8.64 -8.96
N GLU A 37 -10.83 -9.94 -9.22
CA GLU A 37 -11.91 -10.72 -8.61
C GLU A 37 -11.87 -10.67 -7.07
N ASN A 38 -10.67 -10.75 -6.46
CA ASN A 38 -10.52 -10.65 -5.02
C ASN A 38 -10.86 -9.24 -4.49
N ALA A 39 -10.44 -8.19 -5.20
CA ALA A 39 -10.77 -6.82 -4.83
C ALA A 39 -12.28 -6.54 -4.92
N GLU A 40 -12.93 -6.99 -5.98
CA GLU A 40 -14.36 -6.84 -6.18
C GLU A 40 -15.19 -7.59 -5.13
N LYS A 41 -14.78 -8.81 -4.77
CA LYS A 41 -15.42 -9.60 -3.70
C LYS A 41 -15.29 -8.97 -2.32
N GLY A 42 -14.20 -8.24 -2.06
CA GLY A 42 -13.98 -7.56 -0.79
C GLY A 42 -14.76 -6.27 -0.61
N ARG A 43 -15.17 -5.60 -1.69
CA ARG A 43 -15.86 -4.30 -1.64
C ARG A 43 -17.14 -4.29 -0.79
N PRO A 44 -18.10 -5.21 -1.00
CA PRO A 44 -19.35 -5.19 -0.23
C PRO A 44 -19.13 -5.32 1.28
N TYR A 45 -18.14 -6.13 1.69
CA TYR A 45 -17.77 -6.24 3.09
C TYR A 45 -17.20 -4.94 3.65
N SER A 46 -16.27 -4.34 2.93
CA SER A 46 -15.63 -3.08 3.33
C SER A 46 -16.64 -1.93 3.41
N GLU A 47 -17.60 -1.84 2.49
CA GLU A 47 -18.66 -0.84 2.50
C GLU A 47 -19.61 -1.04 3.68
N LYS A 48 -20.05 -2.26 3.95
CA LYS A 48 -20.89 -2.57 5.12
C LYS A 48 -20.19 -2.24 6.43
N MET A 49 -18.92 -2.62 6.56
CA MET A 49 -18.12 -2.32 7.75
C MET A 49 -17.97 -0.81 7.96
N LYS A 50 -17.70 -0.05 6.88
CA LYS A 50 -17.63 1.42 6.94
C LYS A 50 -18.94 2.04 7.41
N ASN A 51 -20.08 1.54 6.93
CA ASN A 51 -21.39 2.02 7.36
C ASN A 51 -21.66 1.73 8.84
N ILE A 52 -21.30 0.54 9.31
CA ILE A 52 -21.42 0.17 10.74
C ILE A 52 -20.57 1.12 11.60
N ILE A 53 -19.30 1.34 11.23
CA ILE A 53 -18.41 2.23 11.96
C ILE A 53 -18.94 3.66 11.97
N ASN A 54 -19.43 4.18 10.83
CA ASN A 54 -20.01 5.50 10.75
C ASN A 54 -21.28 5.64 11.64
N ASN A 55 -22.16 4.64 11.62
CA ASN A 55 -23.35 4.64 12.48
C ASN A 55 -22.97 4.62 13.96
N LEU A 56 -22.01 3.81 14.35
CA LEU A 56 -21.49 3.78 15.73
C LEU A 56 -20.89 5.13 16.12
N ALA A 57 -20.06 5.73 15.26
CA ALA A 57 -19.46 7.03 15.52
C ALA A 57 -20.52 8.14 15.68
N ASN A 58 -21.57 8.10 14.87
CA ASN A 58 -22.67 9.08 14.94
C ASN A 58 -23.61 8.86 16.14
N SER A 59 -23.69 7.64 16.70
CA SER A 59 -24.54 7.34 17.86
C SER A 59 -23.88 7.70 19.21
N ILE A 60 -22.61 8.07 19.21
CA ILE A 60 -21.90 8.46 20.41
C ILE A 60 -22.25 9.90 20.78
N ILE A 61 -22.99 10.07 21.87
CA ILE A 61 -23.39 11.36 22.41
C ILE A 61 -22.27 11.92 23.32
N GLU A 62 -21.69 11.08 24.17
CA GLU A 62 -20.62 11.46 25.10
C GLU A 62 -19.28 10.90 24.65
N LYS A 63 -18.38 11.77 24.17
CA LYS A 63 -17.05 11.36 23.70
C LYS A 63 -16.14 10.82 24.81
N GLU A 64 -16.38 11.20 26.05
CA GLU A 64 -15.56 10.82 27.20
C GLU A 64 -15.72 9.34 27.58
N THR A 65 -16.89 8.76 27.37
CA THR A 65 -17.20 7.35 27.66
C THR A 65 -16.95 6.44 26.46
N ALA A 66 -16.74 7.00 25.29
CA ALA A 66 -16.60 6.25 24.04
C ALA A 66 -15.20 5.59 23.91
N PRO A 67 -15.13 4.42 23.24
CA PRO A 67 -13.83 3.80 22.93
C PRO A 67 -12.89 4.76 22.19
N LYS A 68 -11.66 4.90 22.65
CA LYS A 68 -10.65 5.81 22.09
C LYS A 68 -10.42 5.62 20.58
N LEU A 69 -10.61 4.42 20.04
CA LEU A 69 -10.51 4.13 18.61
C LEU A 69 -11.58 4.86 17.77
N ILE A 70 -12.71 5.23 18.38
CA ILE A 70 -13.81 5.95 17.71
C ILE A 70 -13.78 7.44 18.09
N ALA A 71 -13.64 7.73 19.39
CA ALA A 71 -13.67 9.11 19.90
C ALA A 71 -12.35 9.86 19.66
N GLY A 72 -11.24 9.15 19.43
CA GLY A 72 -9.90 9.70 19.37
C GLY A 72 -9.22 9.78 20.74
N THR A 73 -7.95 10.17 20.76
CA THR A 73 -7.15 10.34 22.00
C THR A 73 -7.37 11.69 22.66
N GLY A 74 -8.06 12.63 22.01
CA GLY A 74 -8.16 14.03 22.43
C GLY A 74 -6.90 14.86 22.17
N GLN A 75 -5.82 14.23 21.65
CA GLN A 75 -4.58 14.89 21.30
C GLN A 75 -4.35 14.90 19.78
N ASP A 76 -3.48 15.81 19.34
CA ASP A 76 -3.14 15.97 17.90
C ASP A 76 -1.63 16.24 17.74
N LYS A 77 -0.80 15.48 18.44
CA LYS A 77 0.64 15.69 18.50
C LYS A 77 1.43 14.70 17.66
N THR A 78 1.04 13.43 17.67
CA THR A 78 1.80 12.35 17.04
C THR A 78 0.98 11.67 15.96
N TYR A 79 1.54 11.62 14.76
CA TYR A 79 0.94 11.00 13.58
C TYR A 79 1.66 9.74 13.17
N LEU A 80 0.92 8.65 13.04
CA LEU A 80 1.40 7.43 12.41
C LEU A 80 0.96 7.41 10.95
N CYS A 81 1.92 7.38 10.05
CA CYS A 81 1.67 7.28 8.61
C CYS A 81 2.03 5.89 8.11
N VAL A 82 1.05 5.16 7.58
CA VAL A 82 1.25 3.83 7.02
C VAL A 82 1.28 3.94 5.50
N LEU A 83 2.46 3.73 4.91
CA LEU A 83 2.68 3.83 3.47
C LEU A 83 2.64 2.45 2.83
N MET A 84 1.56 2.15 2.09
CA MET A 84 1.36 0.86 1.40
C MET A 84 1.79 0.95 -0.06
N THR A 85 2.82 0.21 -0.41
CA THR A 85 3.38 0.15 -1.77
C THR A 85 3.59 -1.30 -2.20
N ALA A 86 3.98 -1.51 -3.45
CA ALA A 86 4.37 -2.83 -3.91
C ALA A 86 5.79 -3.20 -3.46
N ASP A 87 6.04 -4.50 -3.34
CA ASP A 87 7.39 -5.04 -3.16
C ASP A 87 8.17 -5.11 -4.49
N ARG A 88 7.46 -5.10 -5.61
CA ARG A 88 8.03 -5.18 -6.95
C ARG A 88 7.94 -3.85 -7.68
N GLY A 89 8.91 -3.60 -8.56
CA GLY A 89 8.91 -2.47 -9.47
C GLY A 89 8.21 -2.78 -10.80
N LEU A 90 8.43 -1.91 -11.79
CA LEU A 90 7.89 -2.02 -13.14
C LEU A 90 6.33 -1.97 -13.17
N CYS A 91 5.75 -1.17 -12.29
CA CYS A 91 4.31 -0.95 -12.16
C CYS A 91 3.89 0.49 -12.52
N GLY A 92 4.60 1.11 -13.46
CA GLY A 92 4.34 2.49 -13.88
C GLY A 92 4.47 3.47 -12.71
N GLY A 93 3.54 4.41 -12.60
CA GLY A 93 3.51 5.43 -11.54
C GLY A 93 2.96 4.96 -10.19
N PHE A 94 2.56 3.69 -10.06
CA PHE A 94 1.88 3.17 -8.87
C PHE A 94 2.59 3.52 -7.55
N ASN A 95 3.87 3.16 -7.42
CA ASN A 95 4.63 3.44 -6.20
C ASN A 95 5.02 4.93 -6.09
N THR A 96 5.34 5.58 -7.21
CA THR A 96 5.82 6.97 -7.21
C THR A 96 4.72 7.95 -6.85
N ASN A 97 3.51 7.75 -7.35
CA ASN A 97 2.39 8.66 -7.09
C ASN A 97 2.00 8.65 -5.62
N ILE A 98 1.87 7.46 -5.01
CA ILE A 98 1.53 7.35 -3.59
C ILE A 98 2.67 7.88 -2.69
N CYS A 99 3.94 7.63 -3.04
CA CYS A 99 5.06 8.18 -2.30
C CYS A 99 5.12 9.71 -2.38
N ARG A 100 4.75 10.30 -3.53
CA ARG A 100 4.66 11.75 -3.69
C ARG A 100 3.58 12.34 -2.78
N LEU A 101 2.38 11.75 -2.80
CA LEU A 101 1.29 12.16 -1.90
C LEU A 101 1.69 12.05 -0.43
N ALA A 102 2.30 10.93 -0.04
CA ALA A 102 2.77 10.71 1.32
C ALA A 102 3.82 11.75 1.74
N LYS A 103 4.84 12.02 0.90
CA LYS A 103 5.87 13.04 1.18
C LYS A 103 5.28 14.42 1.40
N THR A 104 4.28 14.83 0.62
CA THR A 104 3.58 16.11 0.82
C THR A 104 2.91 16.18 2.20
N ASN A 105 2.23 15.09 2.60
CA ASN A 105 1.63 15.01 3.94
C ASN A 105 2.66 14.98 5.06
N PHE A 106 3.77 14.24 4.89
CA PHE A 106 4.86 14.21 5.87
C PHE A 106 5.44 15.61 6.12
N GLN A 107 5.68 16.37 5.05
CA GLN A 107 6.15 17.74 5.14
C GLN A 107 5.16 18.64 5.90
N LYS A 108 3.86 18.47 5.65
CA LYS A 108 2.82 19.24 6.35
C LYS A 108 2.84 18.93 7.85
N ILE A 109 2.84 17.65 8.24
CA ILE A 109 2.89 17.21 9.64
C ILE A 109 4.13 17.79 10.36
N ILE A 110 5.31 17.71 9.71
CA ILE A 110 6.55 18.23 10.29
C ILE A 110 6.52 19.77 10.41
N LYS A 111 6.00 20.48 9.40
CA LYS A 111 5.87 21.95 9.42
C LYS A 111 4.92 22.43 10.52
N GLU A 112 3.90 21.65 10.84
CA GLU A 112 2.97 21.91 11.94
C GLU A 112 3.58 21.60 13.33
N GLY A 113 4.86 21.24 13.40
CA GLY A 113 5.55 20.91 14.66
C GLY A 113 5.13 19.58 15.29
N LYS A 114 4.45 18.71 14.54
CA LYS A 114 3.96 17.43 15.03
C LYS A 114 4.99 16.32 14.84
N THR A 115 4.90 15.31 15.68
CA THR A 115 5.76 14.12 15.60
C THR A 115 5.28 13.20 14.50
N LEU A 116 6.16 12.83 13.59
CA LEU A 116 5.89 11.89 12.50
C LEU A 116 6.49 10.52 12.82
N LYS A 117 5.69 9.46 12.70
CA LYS A 117 6.13 8.06 12.71
C LYS A 117 5.65 7.40 11.42
N ILE A 118 6.47 6.55 10.80
CA ILE A 118 6.16 5.93 9.51
C ILE A 118 6.29 4.42 9.63
N ILE A 119 5.27 3.71 9.14
CA ILE A 119 5.34 2.28 8.83
C ILE A 119 5.34 2.14 7.32
N THR A 120 6.27 1.38 6.77
CA THR A 120 6.28 1.05 5.34
C THR A 120 5.84 -0.39 5.13
N VAL A 121 4.85 -0.57 4.26
CA VAL A 121 4.40 -1.88 3.78
C VAL A 121 4.75 -1.95 2.29
N GLY A 122 5.63 -2.86 1.95
CA GLY A 122 6.25 -2.95 0.64
C GLY A 122 7.60 -2.22 0.55
N THR A 123 8.57 -2.91 -0.07
CA THR A 123 9.97 -2.45 -0.14
C THR A 123 10.13 -1.20 -0.99
N LYS A 124 9.29 -1.02 -2.05
CA LYS A 124 9.44 0.09 -2.98
C LYS A 124 9.08 1.45 -2.39
N GLY A 125 8.18 1.47 -1.41
CA GLY A 125 7.90 2.69 -0.63
C GLY A 125 9.10 3.12 0.19
N LEU A 126 9.67 2.18 0.95
CA LEU A 126 10.87 2.45 1.74
C LEU A 126 12.02 2.96 0.87
N ASP A 127 12.28 2.32 -0.28
CA ASP A 127 13.36 2.73 -1.19
C ASP A 127 13.23 4.20 -1.62
N GLN A 128 12.00 4.68 -1.82
CA GLN A 128 11.73 6.06 -2.29
C GLN A 128 11.75 7.11 -1.18
N ILE A 129 11.51 6.72 0.09
CA ILE A 129 11.43 7.67 1.19
C ILE A 129 12.65 7.63 2.13
N LYS A 130 13.45 6.55 2.10
CA LYS A 130 14.53 6.32 3.07
C LYS A 130 15.56 7.44 3.17
N ARG A 131 15.86 8.11 2.07
CA ARG A 131 16.84 9.20 2.03
C ARG A 131 16.38 10.39 2.87
N ASP A 132 15.13 10.80 2.71
CA ASP A 132 14.61 12.04 3.29
C ASP A 132 13.90 11.79 4.63
N TYR A 133 13.26 10.62 4.76
CA TYR A 133 12.37 10.29 5.89
C TYR A 133 12.75 9.01 6.63
N GLY A 134 13.90 8.41 6.35
CA GLY A 134 14.35 7.15 6.95
C GLY A 134 14.37 7.16 8.48
N LYS A 135 14.71 8.30 9.09
CA LYS A 135 14.74 8.49 10.55
C LYS A 135 13.38 8.40 11.24
N TYR A 136 12.29 8.61 10.49
CA TYR A 136 10.92 8.52 11.00
C TYR A 136 10.31 7.13 10.81
N VAL A 137 10.99 6.22 10.11
CA VAL A 137 10.49 4.87 9.84
C VAL A 137 10.74 3.99 11.06
N ILE A 138 9.65 3.63 11.74
CA ILE A 138 9.69 2.79 12.95
C ILE A 138 9.53 1.30 12.64
N GLN A 139 8.84 0.96 11.53
CA GLN A 139 8.58 -0.43 11.15
C GLN A 139 8.62 -0.58 9.62
N LYS A 140 9.14 -1.73 9.18
CA LYS A 140 9.25 -2.11 7.77
C LYS A 140 8.64 -3.49 7.59
N LEU A 141 7.66 -3.59 6.70
CA LEU A 141 6.98 -4.85 6.39
C LEU A 141 7.14 -5.14 4.90
N SER A 142 7.38 -6.40 4.56
CA SER A 142 7.48 -6.88 3.18
C SER A 142 6.83 -8.25 3.09
N PHE A 143 6.00 -8.41 2.08
CA PHE A 143 5.35 -9.69 1.78
C PHE A 143 5.90 -10.33 0.50
N LYS A 144 7.12 -9.93 0.09
CA LYS A 144 7.76 -10.36 -1.15
C LYS A 144 7.88 -11.88 -1.26
N GLU A 145 8.13 -12.56 -0.14
CA GLU A 145 8.32 -14.01 -0.08
C GLU A 145 6.99 -14.78 -0.02
N ARG A 146 5.89 -14.10 0.26
CA ARG A 146 4.58 -14.72 0.31
C ARG A 146 4.09 -15.05 -1.11
N LYS A 147 3.72 -16.32 -1.34
CA LYS A 147 3.17 -16.78 -2.63
C LYS A 147 1.83 -16.14 -2.95
N LYS A 148 1.05 -15.81 -1.92
CA LYS A 148 -0.28 -15.20 -2.01
C LYS A 148 -0.47 -14.28 -0.82
N ILE A 149 -0.99 -13.08 -1.06
CA ILE A 149 -1.44 -12.18 -0.02
C ILE A 149 -2.87 -12.56 0.35
N SER A 150 -3.13 -12.75 1.62
CA SER A 150 -4.41 -13.12 2.22
C SER A 150 -4.81 -12.08 3.27
N PHE A 151 -5.89 -12.33 3.99
CA PHE A 151 -6.29 -11.48 5.10
C PHE A 151 -5.27 -11.48 6.27
N GLN A 152 -4.50 -12.56 6.41
CA GLN A 152 -3.49 -12.67 7.49
C GLN A 152 -2.43 -11.58 7.41
N GLU A 153 -1.96 -11.24 6.21
CA GLU A 153 -0.99 -10.17 6.01
C GLU A 153 -1.58 -8.79 6.37
N ALA A 154 -2.86 -8.57 6.06
CA ALA A 154 -3.56 -7.36 6.49
C ALA A 154 -3.78 -7.31 8.00
N GLU A 155 -4.09 -8.45 8.62
CA GLU A 155 -4.22 -8.60 10.07
C GLU A 155 -2.91 -8.32 10.79
N GLU A 156 -1.77 -8.79 10.26
CA GLU A 156 -0.43 -8.51 10.79
C GLU A 156 -0.17 -7.00 10.86
N VAL A 157 -0.45 -6.28 9.77
CA VAL A 157 -0.33 -4.81 9.75
C VAL A 157 -1.30 -4.18 10.77
N GLY A 158 -2.53 -4.64 10.80
CA GLY A 158 -3.56 -4.15 11.73
C GLY A 158 -3.17 -4.33 13.19
N LYS A 159 -2.64 -5.49 13.58
CA LYS A 159 -2.15 -5.76 14.94
C LYS A 159 -1.05 -4.80 15.36
N ILE A 160 -0.08 -4.56 14.48
CA ILE A 160 1.01 -3.61 14.77
C ILE A 160 0.45 -2.21 15.03
N ILE A 161 -0.51 -1.75 14.22
CA ILE A 161 -1.13 -0.43 14.40
C ILE A 161 -1.89 -0.37 15.73
N LEU A 162 -2.68 -1.40 16.05
CA LEU A 162 -3.44 -1.48 17.30
C LEU A 162 -2.53 -1.53 18.52
N ASP A 163 -1.45 -2.30 18.49
CA ASP A 163 -0.48 -2.39 19.58
C ASP A 163 0.18 -1.03 19.86
N LEU A 164 0.55 -0.30 18.80
CA LEU A 164 1.09 1.05 18.94
C LEU A 164 0.05 2.04 19.49
N PHE A 165 -1.23 1.89 19.10
CA PHE A 165 -2.30 2.70 19.63
C PHE A 165 -2.55 2.45 21.13
N HIS A 166 -2.60 1.19 21.54
CA HIS A 166 -2.76 0.83 22.97
C HIS A 166 -1.60 1.29 23.84
N LYS A 167 -0.40 1.40 23.27
CA LYS A 167 0.78 1.99 23.94
C LYS A 167 0.78 3.51 23.92
N ASN A 168 -0.26 4.18 23.38
CA ASN A 168 -0.35 5.63 23.19
C ASN A 168 0.83 6.21 22.37
N GLU A 169 1.33 5.45 21.41
CA GLU A 169 2.47 5.83 20.57
C GLU A 169 2.10 6.81 19.45
N PHE A 170 0.82 7.01 19.17
CA PHE A 170 0.31 7.99 18.23
C PHE A 170 -1.14 8.40 18.54
N ASP A 171 -1.55 9.55 18.03
CA ASP A 171 -2.90 10.10 18.17
C ASP A 171 -3.75 9.89 16.92
N LYS A 172 -3.15 10.02 15.75
CA LYS A 172 -3.83 9.85 14.45
C LYS A 172 -3.04 8.90 13.55
N CYS A 173 -3.77 8.01 12.87
CA CYS A 173 -3.20 7.12 11.86
C CYS A 173 -3.71 7.53 10.47
N ILE A 174 -2.78 7.74 9.53
CA ILE A 174 -3.09 8.02 8.12
C ILE A 174 -2.58 6.87 7.28
N LEU A 175 -3.49 6.22 6.57
CA LEU A 175 -3.18 5.13 5.66
C LEU A 175 -3.09 5.65 4.22
N PHE A 176 -1.91 5.52 3.61
CA PHE A 176 -1.67 5.82 2.20
C PHE A 176 -1.74 4.53 1.39
N TYR A 177 -2.71 4.42 0.51
CA TYR A 177 -2.89 3.28 -0.38
C TYR A 177 -3.47 3.71 -1.72
N ASN A 178 -3.27 2.91 -2.76
CA ASN A 178 -3.86 3.16 -4.06
C ASN A 178 -5.25 2.53 -4.14
N ASN A 179 -6.28 3.35 -4.34
CA ASN A 179 -7.63 2.87 -4.56
C ASN A 179 -7.76 2.34 -6.00
N PHE A 180 -8.09 1.08 -6.13
CA PHE A 180 -8.28 0.42 -7.43
C PHE A 180 -9.63 0.81 -8.03
N LYS A 181 -9.62 1.59 -9.10
CA LYS A 181 -10.82 1.88 -9.92
C LYS A 181 -10.93 0.89 -11.09
N ASN A 182 -9.87 0.75 -11.86
CA ASN A 182 -9.76 -0.18 -12.96
C ASN A 182 -8.28 -0.50 -13.23
N VAL A 183 -8.00 -1.35 -14.21
CA VAL A 183 -6.65 -1.81 -14.57
C VAL A 183 -5.69 -0.66 -14.91
N ILE A 184 -6.20 0.42 -15.48
CA ILE A 184 -5.40 1.58 -15.91
C ILE A 184 -5.33 2.64 -14.81
N THR A 185 -6.37 2.76 -13.99
CA THR A 185 -6.53 3.87 -13.05
C THR A 185 -6.50 3.38 -11.60
N GLN A 186 -5.44 3.72 -10.90
CA GLN A 186 -5.32 3.60 -9.45
C GLN A 186 -5.08 5.01 -8.89
N ILE A 187 -5.85 5.38 -7.87
CA ILE A 187 -5.81 6.72 -7.26
C ILE A 187 -5.24 6.59 -5.84
N PRO A 188 -4.13 7.27 -5.56
CA PRO A 188 -3.58 7.31 -4.20
C PRO A 188 -4.43 8.17 -3.26
#